data_98d49fad3ddfc57e84019b47f96a65fa
#
_entry.id   98d49fad3ddfc57e84019b47f96a65fa
#
_cell.length_a   1.000
_cell.length_b   1.000
_cell.length_c   1.000
_cell.angle_alpha   90.00
_cell.angle_beta   90.00
_cell.angle_gamma   90.00
#
_symmetry.space_group_name_H-M   'P 1'
#
loop_
_entity.id
_entity.type
_entity.pdbx_description
1 polymer ?
#
loop_
_entity_poly.entity_id
_entity_poly.type
_entity_poly.pdbx_seq_one_letter_code
_entity_poly.pdbx_strand_id
1 'polypeptide(L)'
;MHFTHILADLLASGHTVRFTAPGGSMHPVIRHGDVLLVDPLDRPARAGDILLYLACGRPVAHRLIAIAPGEGGPALILKGDSAASPDLPVRSDQVLGRVVAVEREGRRIDLYSLWTAACCLAFSTATRIKSAFLKLRNPERSIAFQRQKMRLRSRVRDRVSPGGGSRRNLPG
;
A
#
# COMPACT_ATOMS: atom_id res chain seq x y z
N MET A 1 -17.39 -1.29 14.48
CA MET A 1 -16.15 -2.02 14.13
C MET A 1 -15.74 -1.60 12.73
N HIS A 2 -14.48 -1.18 12.54
CA HIS A 2 -14.03 -0.73 11.23
C HIS A 2 -13.59 -1.94 10.39
N PHE A 3 -14.01 -2.00 9.13
CA PHE A 3 -13.65 -3.03 8.15
C PHE A 3 -12.15 -3.39 8.17
N THR A 4 -11.30 -2.39 8.33
CA THR A 4 -9.84 -2.53 8.38
C THR A 4 -9.34 -3.42 9.54
N HIS A 5 -9.98 -3.35 10.72
CA HIS A 5 -9.62 -4.19 11.87
C HIS A 5 -9.99 -5.64 11.61
N ILE A 6 -11.20 -5.88 11.10
CA ILE A 6 -11.65 -7.24 10.75
C ILE A 6 -10.71 -7.86 9.71
N LEU A 7 -10.33 -7.09 8.70
CA LEU A 7 -9.40 -7.52 7.66
C LEU A 7 -8.02 -7.90 8.25
N ALA A 8 -7.48 -7.07 9.14
CA ALA A 8 -6.20 -7.32 9.79
C ALA A 8 -6.26 -8.55 10.70
N ASP A 9 -7.33 -8.68 11.50
CA ASP A 9 -7.53 -9.80 12.42
C ASP A 9 -7.65 -11.14 11.69
N LEU A 10 -8.39 -11.18 10.58
CA LEU A 10 -8.54 -12.39 9.76
C LEU A 10 -7.19 -12.82 9.15
N LEU A 11 -6.44 -11.87 8.60
CA LEU A 11 -5.11 -12.16 8.04
C LEU A 11 -4.11 -12.58 9.12
N ALA A 12 -4.13 -11.92 10.28
CA ALA A 12 -3.27 -12.30 11.42
C ALA A 12 -3.62 -13.69 11.97
N SER A 13 -4.89 -14.12 11.86
CA SER A 13 -5.35 -15.46 12.24
C SER A 13 -5.09 -16.53 11.16
N GLY A 14 -4.38 -16.20 10.09
CA GLY A 14 -4.01 -17.15 9.05
C GLY A 14 -5.07 -17.36 7.96
N HIS A 15 -6.12 -16.55 7.91
CA HIS A 15 -7.19 -16.70 6.93
C HIS A 15 -6.92 -15.90 5.65
N THR A 16 -7.19 -16.50 4.50
CA THR A 16 -7.29 -15.79 3.23
C THR A 16 -8.53 -14.90 3.24
N VAL A 17 -8.38 -13.65 2.82
CA VAL A 17 -9.51 -12.72 2.70
C VAL A 17 -9.76 -12.31 1.25
N ARG A 18 -11.02 -12.01 0.98
CA ARG A 18 -11.48 -11.53 -0.33
C ARG A 18 -12.15 -10.18 -0.19
N PHE A 19 -11.76 -9.21 -0.99
CA PHE A 19 -12.43 -7.92 -1.04
C PHE A 19 -12.27 -7.25 -2.41
N THR A 20 -13.21 -6.35 -2.73
CA THR A 20 -13.21 -5.66 -4.02
C THR A 20 -12.21 -4.50 -4.01
N ALA A 21 -11.39 -4.39 -5.05
CA ALA A 21 -10.45 -3.28 -5.25
C ALA A 21 -11.20 -1.98 -5.60
N PRO A 22 -11.16 -0.94 -4.74
CA PRO A 22 -11.90 0.30 -4.97
C PRO A 22 -11.18 1.30 -5.87
N GLY A 23 -10.02 0.95 -6.42
CA GLY A 23 -9.16 1.89 -7.14
C GLY A 23 -8.46 1.29 -8.35
N GLY A 24 -7.84 2.16 -9.17
CA GLY A 24 -7.13 1.79 -10.39
C GLY A 24 -5.61 1.97 -10.32
N SER A 25 -5.02 2.20 -9.13
CA SER A 25 -3.58 2.46 -8.98
C SER A 25 -2.68 1.31 -9.42
N MET A 26 -3.22 0.10 -9.51
CA MET A 26 -2.54 -1.12 -9.94
C MET A 26 -2.89 -1.55 -11.38
N HIS A 27 -3.57 -0.68 -12.14
CA HIS A 27 -3.86 -0.95 -13.55
C HIS A 27 -2.54 -1.13 -14.35
N PRO A 28 -2.48 -2.09 -15.28
CA PRO A 28 -3.53 -2.97 -15.79
C PRO A 28 -3.66 -4.30 -15.02
N VAL A 29 -2.75 -4.60 -14.07
CA VAL A 29 -2.70 -5.90 -13.37
C VAL A 29 -3.94 -6.09 -12.51
N ILE A 30 -4.25 -5.10 -11.67
CA ILE A 30 -5.48 -5.06 -10.89
C ILE A 30 -6.31 -3.87 -11.37
N ARG A 31 -7.58 -4.09 -11.66
CA ARG A 31 -8.52 -3.09 -12.13
C ARG A 31 -9.52 -2.72 -11.04
N HIS A 32 -10.11 -1.55 -11.18
CA HIS A 32 -11.26 -1.20 -10.33
C HIS A 32 -12.37 -2.25 -10.47
N GLY A 33 -12.89 -2.71 -9.34
CA GLY A 33 -13.93 -3.73 -9.29
C GLY A 33 -13.42 -5.19 -9.27
N ASP A 34 -12.12 -5.44 -9.50
CA ASP A 34 -11.56 -6.79 -9.31
C ASP A 34 -11.70 -7.22 -7.84
N VAL A 35 -11.94 -8.51 -7.61
CA VAL A 35 -11.88 -9.09 -6.27
C VAL A 35 -10.47 -9.58 -6.01
N LEU A 36 -9.83 -9.06 -4.97
CA LEU A 36 -8.50 -9.45 -4.53
C LEU A 36 -8.60 -10.65 -3.60
N LEU A 37 -7.74 -11.66 -3.82
CA LEU A 37 -7.48 -12.72 -2.87
C LEU A 37 -6.17 -12.39 -2.16
N VAL A 38 -6.24 -12.25 -0.85
CA VAL A 38 -5.09 -11.86 -0.02
C VAL A 38 -4.82 -12.95 1.00
N ASP A 39 -3.61 -13.48 0.96
CA ASP A 39 -3.11 -14.43 1.95
C ASP A 39 -2.27 -13.72 3.02
N PRO A 40 -2.19 -14.28 4.23
CA PRO A 40 -1.20 -13.90 5.22
C PRO A 40 0.23 -13.93 4.65
N LEU A 41 1.16 -13.22 5.29
CA LEU A 41 2.57 -13.29 4.92
C LEU A 41 3.20 -14.57 5.49
N ASP A 42 3.18 -15.64 4.73
CA ASP A 42 3.79 -16.95 5.04
C ASP A 42 5.33 -16.97 4.83
N ARG A 43 5.86 -16.01 4.10
CA ARG A 43 7.28 -15.81 3.81
C ARG A 43 7.64 -14.33 3.76
N PRO A 44 8.90 -13.96 3.92
CA PRO A 44 9.35 -12.58 3.75
C PRO A 44 8.93 -12.01 2.39
N ALA A 45 8.54 -10.74 2.38
CA ALA A 45 8.17 -10.03 1.18
C ALA A 45 9.37 -9.86 0.25
N ARG A 46 9.16 -9.98 -1.06
CA ARG A 46 10.19 -9.87 -2.11
C ARG A 46 9.78 -8.83 -3.15
N ALA A 47 10.76 -8.21 -3.78
CA ALA A 47 10.48 -7.30 -4.89
C ALA A 47 9.65 -8.01 -5.98
N GLY A 48 8.55 -7.34 -6.39
CA GLY A 48 7.55 -7.90 -7.29
C GLY A 48 6.26 -8.33 -6.58
N ASP A 49 6.30 -8.68 -5.29
CA ASP A 49 5.09 -9.00 -4.53
C ASP A 49 4.12 -7.81 -4.52
N ILE A 50 2.83 -8.09 -4.60
CA ILE A 50 1.78 -7.10 -4.36
C ILE A 50 1.34 -7.26 -2.91
N LEU A 51 1.59 -6.24 -2.10
CA LEU A 51 1.32 -6.26 -0.67
C LEU A 51 0.12 -5.40 -0.33
N LEU A 52 -0.74 -5.95 0.53
CA LEU A 52 -1.81 -5.21 1.18
C LEU A 52 -1.24 -4.60 2.47
N TYR A 53 -1.38 -3.31 2.65
CA TYR A 53 -0.87 -2.59 3.82
C TYR A 53 -1.78 -1.43 4.20
N LEU A 54 -1.57 -0.87 5.39
CA LEU A 54 -2.34 0.28 5.87
C LEU A 54 -1.67 1.60 5.50
N ALA A 55 -2.33 2.39 4.66
CA ALA A 55 -1.95 3.76 4.36
C ALA A 55 -2.98 4.73 4.95
N CYS A 56 -2.61 5.46 6.01
CA CYS A 56 -3.53 6.38 6.72
C CYS A 56 -4.83 5.68 7.18
N GLY A 57 -4.72 4.47 7.72
CA GLY A 57 -5.85 3.69 8.22
C GLY A 57 -6.74 3.07 7.14
N ARG A 58 -6.32 3.11 5.87
CA ARG A 58 -7.05 2.49 4.75
C ARG A 58 -6.21 1.36 4.14
N PRO A 59 -6.82 0.22 3.79
CA PRO A 59 -6.12 -0.84 3.09
C PRO A 59 -5.77 -0.40 1.67
N VAL A 60 -4.50 -0.57 1.29
CA VAL A 60 -3.96 -0.26 -0.03
C VAL A 60 -3.15 -1.45 -0.51
N ALA A 61 -3.34 -1.85 -1.75
CA ALA A 61 -2.55 -2.91 -2.38
C ALA A 61 -1.62 -2.29 -3.43
N HIS A 62 -0.30 -2.37 -3.22
CA HIS A 62 0.71 -1.89 -4.16
C HIS A 62 1.87 -2.87 -4.29
N ARG A 63 2.65 -2.71 -5.37
CA ARG A 63 3.80 -3.57 -5.67
C ARG A 63 5.03 -3.16 -4.87
N LEU A 64 5.67 -4.14 -4.23
CA LEU A 64 6.98 -3.96 -3.62
C LEU A 64 8.05 -3.82 -4.70
N ILE A 65 8.67 -2.64 -4.80
CA ILE A 65 9.70 -2.35 -5.81
C ILE A 65 11.12 -2.37 -5.25
N ALA A 66 11.29 -2.17 -3.95
CA ALA A 66 12.58 -2.24 -3.28
C ALA A 66 12.40 -2.43 -1.76
N ILE A 67 13.43 -2.96 -1.12
CA ILE A 67 13.59 -2.99 0.33
C ILE A 67 14.83 -2.16 0.64
N ALA A 68 14.73 -1.23 1.58
CA ALA A 68 15.80 -0.34 1.99
C ALA A 68 16.05 -0.46 3.50
N PRO A 69 17.24 -0.16 4.00
CA PRO A 69 17.45 0.03 5.43
C PRO A 69 16.54 1.13 5.97
N GLY A 70 16.00 0.95 7.17
CA GLY A 70 15.14 1.95 7.81
C GLY A 70 15.33 1.93 9.33
N GLU A 71 14.91 2.99 10.00
CA GLU A 71 14.91 3.06 11.46
C GLU A 71 13.93 2.02 12.02
N GLY A 72 14.45 1.08 12.82
CA GLY A 72 13.66 -0.01 13.42
C GLY A 72 13.38 -1.20 12.50
N GLY A 73 14.12 -1.37 11.41
CA GLY A 73 14.02 -2.51 10.51
C GLY A 73 13.86 -2.16 9.03
N PRO A 74 13.67 -3.14 8.15
CA PRO A 74 13.57 -2.91 6.72
C PRO A 74 12.36 -2.04 6.35
N ALA A 75 12.61 -1.03 5.53
CA ALA A 75 11.60 -0.16 4.94
C ALA A 75 11.20 -0.69 3.56
N LEU A 76 9.93 -0.94 3.37
CA LEU A 76 9.37 -1.44 2.12
C LEU A 76 8.98 -0.26 1.23
N ILE A 77 9.51 -0.22 0.03
CA ILE A 77 9.20 0.81 -0.97
C ILE A 77 8.15 0.24 -1.92
N LEU A 78 6.92 0.69 -1.73
CA LEU A 78 5.77 0.23 -2.49
C LEU A 78 5.36 1.26 -3.54
N LYS A 79 4.76 0.78 -4.63
CA LYS A 79 4.29 1.64 -5.71
C LYS A 79 3.12 1.01 -6.45
N GLY A 80 2.09 1.80 -6.73
CA GLY A 80 1.05 1.41 -7.67
C GLY A 80 1.59 1.31 -9.09
N ASP A 81 1.18 0.31 -9.85
CA ASP A 81 1.68 0.06 -11.21
C ASP A 81 1.42 1.25 -12.14
N SER A 82 0.30 1.95 -11.98
CA SER A 82 -0.03 3.18 -12.72
C SER A 82 0.41 4.48 -12.02
N ALA A 83 0.94 4.41 -10.80
CA ALA A 83 1.35 5.60 -10.06
C ALA A 83 2.63 6.23 -10.63
N ALA A 84 2.76 7.55 -10.58
CA ALA A 84 3.96 8.25 -11.06
C ALA A 84 5.16 8.12 -10.09
N SER A 85 4.89 7.99 -8.78
CA SER A 85 5.91 7.93 -7.73
C SER A 85 5.61 6.84 -6.72
N PRO A 86 6.65 6.32 -6.04
CA PRO A 86 6.47 5.41 -4.93
C PRO A 86 5.69 6.05 -3.77
N ASP A 87 5.12 5.20 -2.92
CA ASP A 87 4.56 5.62 -1.65
C ASP A 87 5.65 6.03 -0.67
N LEU A 88 5.26 6.58 0.47
CA LEU A 88 6.18 6.72 1.60
C LEU A 88 6.63 5.34 2.04
N PRO A 89 7.88 5.19 2.52
CA PRO A 89 8.36 3.92 3.04
C PRO A 89 7.39 3.32 4.06
N VAL A 90 7.10 2.04 3.89
CA VAL A 90 6.17 1.27 4.73
C VAL A 90 6.99 0.33 5.61
N ARG A 91 6.68 0.27 6.88
CA ARG A 91 7.30 -0.70 7.80
C ARG A 91 6.66 -2.07 7.62
N SER A 92 7.40 -3.13 7.91
CA SER A 92 6.92 -4.51 7.77
C SER A 92 5.68 -4.80 8.63
N ASP A 93 5.57 -4.16 9.80
CA ASP A 93 4.43 -4.30 10.72
C ASP A 93 3.13 -3.62 10.22
N GLN A 94 3.21 -2.80 9.20
CA GLN A 94 2.05 -2.18 8.54
C GLN A 94 1.48 -3.03 7.40
N VAL A 95 2.19 -4.10 7.04
CA VAL A 95 1.75 -5.01 5.98
C VAL A 95 0.78 -6.04 6.56
N LEU A 96 -0.38 -6.15 5.96
CA LEU A 96 -1.43 -7.06 6.39
C LEU A 96 -1.33 -8.44 5.71
N GLY A 97 -0.92 -8.46 4.43
CA GLY A 97 -0.86 -9.70 3.67
C GLY A 97 -0.36 -9.49 2.25
N ARG A 98 -0.41 -10.57 1.46
CA ARG A 98 0.04 -10.62 0.06
C ARG A 98 -1.15 -10.92 -0.84
N VAL A 99 -1.32 -10.12 -1.90
CA VAL A 99 -2.31 -10.40 -2.94
C VAL A 99 -1.78 -11.53 -3.81
N VAL A 100 -2.43 -12.69 -3.79
CA VAL A 100 -1.99 -13.89 -4.51
C VAL A 100 -2.73 -14.08 -5.83
N ALA A 101 -3.97 -13.64 -5.91
CA ALA A 101 -4.77 -13.74 -7.11
C ALA A 101 -5.80 -12.59 -7.18
N VAL A 102 -6.34 -12.38 -8.35
CA VAL A 102 -7.51 -11.53 -8.58
C VAL A 102 -8.60 -12.33 -9.28
N GLU A 103 -9.84 -12.03 -8.96
CA GLU A 103 -10.99 -12.54 -9.71
C GLU A 103 -11.60 -11.38 -10.52
N ARG A 104 -11.73 -11.61 -11.81
CA ARG A 104 -12.28 -10.68 -12.78
C ARG A 104 -13.28 -11.41 -13.65
N GLU A 105 -14.52 -10.91 -13.72
CA GLU A 105 -15.57 -11.51 -14.54
C GLU A 105 -15.73 -13.03 -14.31
N GLY A 106 -15.66 -13.45 -13.03
CA GLY A 106 -15.75 -14.85 -12.62
C GLY A 106 -14.51 -15.70 -12.92
N ARG A 107 -13.43 -15.13 -13.46
CA ARG A 107 -12.17 -15.83 -13.73
C ARG A 107 -11.11 -15.49 -12.70
N ARG A 108 -10.48 -16.49 -12.12
CA ARG A 108 -9.33 -16.33 -11.24
C ARG A 108 -8.04 -16.18 -12.06
N ILE A 109 -7.29 -15.11 -11.78
CA ILE A 109 -5.99 -14.80 -12.36
C ILE A 109 -4.96 -14.89 -11.23
N ASP A 110 -4.11 -15.91 -11.28
CA ASP A 110 -3.03 -16.11 -10.33
C ASP A 110 -1.88 -15.15 -10.65
N LEU A 111 -1.50 -14.32 -9.68
CA LEU A 111 -0.45 -13.32 -9.84
C LEU A 111 0.96 -13.92 -9.76
N TYR A 112 1.09 -15.18 -9.35
CA TYR A 112 2.35 -15.92 -9.25
C TYR A 112 2.57 -16.90 -10.39
N SER A 113 1.66 -17.00 -11.37
CA SER A 113 1.93 -17.76 -12.57
C SER A 113 3.16 -17.20 -13.31
N LEU A 114 3.96 -18.04 -13.93
CA LEU A 114 5.17 -17.63 -14.64
C LEU A 114 4.94 -16.49 -15.65
N TRP A 115 3.81 -16.53 -16.35
CA TRP A 115 3.41 -15.49 -17.28
C TRP A 115 3.09 -14.17 -16.56
N THR A 116 2.30 -14.23 -15.50
CA THR A 116 1.94 -13.06 -14.69
C THR A 116 3.18 -12.47 -14.02
N ALA A 117 4.09 -13.30 -13.52
CA ALA A 117 5.36 -12.87 -12.94
C ALA A 117 6.23 -12.12 -13.96
N ALA A 118 6.36 -12.61 -15.17
CA ALA A 118 7.12 -11.96 -16.24
C ALA A 118 6.51 -10.61 -16.64
N CYS A 119 5.20 -10.54 -16.82
CA CYS A 119 4.47 -9.29 -17.08
C CYS A 119 4.61 -8.30 -15.94
N CYS A 120 4.49 -8.76 -14.69
CA CYS A 120 4.66 -7.93 -13.50
C CYS A 120 6.07 -7.36 -13.37
N LEU A 121 7.12 -8.17 -13.65
CA LEU A 121 8.51 -7.72 -13.65
C LEU A 121 8.79 -6.70 -14.76
N ALA A 122 8.32 -6.94 -15.97
CA ALA A 122 8.45 -6.01 -17.09
C ALA A 122 7.76 -4.66 -16.78
N PHE A 123 6.58 -4.71 -16.18
CA PHE A 123 5.84 -3.50 -15.80
C PHE A 123 6.54 -2.73 -14.66
N SER A 124 7.07 -3.44 -13.66
CA SER A 124 7.80 -2.83 -12.55
C SER A 124 9.11 -2.18 -13.01
N THR A 125 9.84 -2.80 -13.95
CA THR A 125 11.07 -2.23 -14.51
C THR A 125 10.79 -1.01 -15.39
N ALA A 126 9.80 -1.05 -16.26
CA ALA A 126 9.38 0.11 -17.07
C ALA A 126 8.96 1.30 -16.20
N THR A 127 8.25 1.02 -15.11
CA THR A 127 7.81 2.05 -14.16
C THR A 127 8.97 2.61 -13.33
N ARG A 128 9.98 1.81 -12.99
CA ARG A 128 11.22 2.26 -12.32
C ARG A 128 12.02 3.19 -13.21
N ILE A 129 12.20 2.85 -14.49
CA ILE A 129 12.90 3.68 -15.47
C ILE A 129 12.17 5.01 -15.66
N LYS A 130 10.84 4.99 -15.84
CA LYS A 130 10.03 6.20 -15.99
C LYS A 130 10.08 7.11 -14.75
N SER A 131 10.04 6.56 -13.54
CA SER A 131 10.13 7.34 -12.30
C SER A 131 11.53 7.86 -12.03
N ALA A 132 12.60 7.12 -12.39
CA ALA A 132 13.98 7.61 -12.32
C ALA A 132 14.21 8.77 -13.30
N PHE A 133 13.71 8.64 -14.53
CA PHE A 133 13.81 9.69 -15.55
C PHE A 133 13.06 10.97 -15.16
N LEU A 134 11.86 10.84 -14.56
CA LEU A 134 11.09 11.99 -14.05
C LEU A 134 11.77 12.68 -12.87
N LYS A 135 12.46 11.95 -11.98
CA LYS A 135 13.24 12.52 -10.87
C LYS A 135 14.46 13.27 -11.37
N LEU A 136 15.15 12.75 -12.38
CA LEU A 136 16.32 13.41 -13.00
C LEU A 136 15.92 14.70 -13.74
N ARG A 137 14.72 14.73 -14.33
CA ARG A 137 14.23 15.89 -15.10
C ARG A 137 13.64 17.03 -14.26
N ASN A 138 13.18 16.76 -13.03
CA ASN A 138 12.58 17.78 -12.14
C ASN A 138 12.72 17.42 -10.65
N PRO A 139 13.91 17.53 -10.05
CA PRO A 139 14.13 17.17 -8.64
C PRO A 139 13.30 18.04 -7.67
N GLU A 140 13.17 19.33 -7.95
CA GLU A 140 12.42 20.30 -7.14
C GLU A 140 10.93 19.97 -7.00
N ARG A 141 10.28 19.54 -8.08
CA ARG A 141 8.86 19.17 -8.06
C ARG A 141 8.58 17.89 -7.24
N SER A 142 9.53 16.95 -7.24
CA SER A 142 9.41 15.71 -6.45
C SER A 142 9.46 16.03 -4.95
N ILE A 143 10.36 16.90 -4.53
CA ILE A 143 10.52 17.32 -3.12
C ILE A 143 9.32 18.17 -2.67
N ALA A 144 8.85 19.10 -3.49
CA ALA A 144 7.69 19.92 -3.20
C ALA A 144 6.41 19.09 -3.04
N PHE A 145 6.19 18.12 -3.93
CA PHE A 145 5.05 17.21 -3.86
C PHE A 145 5.06 16.33 -2.59
N GLN A 146 6.25 15.82 -2.21
CA GLN A 146 6.41 15.05 -0.97
C GLN A 146 6.14 15.93 0.27
N ARG A 147 6.62 17.17 0.29
CA ARG A 147 6.34 18.14 1.38
C ARG A 147 4.86 18.49 1.47
N GLN A 148 4.18 18.67 0.35
CA GLN A 148 2.74 18.94 0.31
C GLN A 148 1.93 17.74 0.80
N LYS A 149 2.30 16.52 0.42
CA LYS A 149 1.67 15.27 0.86
C LYS A 149 1.84 15.07 2.39
N MET A 150 3.00 15.45 2.95
CA MET A 150 3.23 15.44 4.40
C MET A 150 2.37 16.48 5.15
N ARG A 151 2.28 17.71 4.65
CA ARG A 151 1.47 18.78 5.27
C ARG A 151 -0.03 18.46 5.27
N LEU A 152 -0.54 17.83 4.22
CA LEU A 152 -1.93 17.37 4.16
C LEU A 152 -2.19 16.25 5.19
N ARG A 153 -1.22 15.36 5.41
CA ARG A 153 -1.34 14.27 6.39
C ARG A 153 -1.32 14.76 7.83
N SER A 154 -0.49 15.78 8.17
CA SER A 154 -0.49 16.37 9.50
C SER A 154 -1.82 17.05 9.82
N ARG A 155 -2.38 17.83 8.89
CA ARG A 155 -3.68 18.50 9.06
C ARG A 155 -4.85 17.53 9.27
N VAL A 156 -4.82 16.34 8.67
CA VAL A 156 -5.85 15.31 8.88
C VAL A 156 -5.68 14.68 10.27
N ARG A 157 -4.45 14.46 10.73
CA ARG A 157 -4.18 13.91 12.07
C ARG A 157 -4.64 14.87 13.18
N ASP A 158 -4.39 16.17 13.03
CA ASP A 158 -4.75 17.19 14.00
C ASP A 158 -6.28 17.42 14.12
N ARG A 159 -7.05 17.08 13.08
CA ARG A 159 -8.51 17.11 13.10
C ARG A 159 -9.17 15.88 13.75
N VAL A 160 -8.44 14.80 13.94
CA VAL A 160 -8.96 13.53 14.50
C VAL A 160 -8.62 13.39 15.98
N SER A 161 -7.81 14.27 16.58
CA SER A 161 -7.59 14.30 18.03
C SER A 161 -8.76 14.95 18.71
N PRO A 162 -9.57 14.21 19.51
CA PRO A 162 -10.65 14.83 20.28
C PRO A 162 -10.03 15.68 21.40
N GLY A 163 -10.46 16.92 21.48
CA GLY A 163 -10.02 17.91 22.45
C GLY A 163 -10.04 17.37 23.88
N GLY A 164 -8.93 17.53 24.57
CA GLY A 164 -8.78 17.22 25.97
C GLY A 164 -9.80 17.99 26.80
N GLY A 165 -10.59 17.24 27.57
CA GLY A 165 -11.61 17.76 28.46
C GLY A 165 -11.02 18.71 29.50
N SER A 166 -11.46 19.94 29.47
CA SER A 166 -11.29 20.94 30.52
C SER A 166 -11.90 20.43 31.84
N ARG A 167 -11.06 20.08 32.78
CA ARG A 167 -11.50 19.92 34.17
C ARG A 167 -11.83 21.31 34.73
N ARG A 168 -13.12 21.59 34.87
CA ARG A 168 -13.58 22.72 35.68
C ARG A 168 -13.38 22.36 37.16
N ASN A 169 -12.50 23.10 37.82
CA ASN A 169 -12.47 23.17 39.28
C ASN A 169 -13.73 23.91 39.76
N LEU A 170 -14.50 23.27 40.60
CA LEU A 170 -15.53 23.88 41.42
C LEU A 170 -14.90 24.25 42.78
N PRO A 171 -15.07 25.48 43.28
CA PRO A 171 -14.75 25.84 44.65
C PRO A 171 -15.93 25.47 45.59
N GLY A 172 -15.59 24.91 46.69
CA GLY A 172 -16.41 24.66 47.85
C GLY A 172 -15.53 24.62 49.08
#